data_4dd2ace0eab543d7f731601f7ae2fd51
#
_entry.id   4dd2ace0eab543d7f731601f7ae2fd51
#
_cell.length_a   1.000
_cell.length_b   1.000
_cell.length_c   1.000
_cell.angle_alpha   90.00
_cell.angle_beta   90.00
_cell.angle_gamma   90.00
#
_symmetry.space_group_name_H-M   'P 1'
#
loop_
_entity.id
_entity.type
_entity.pdbx_description
1 polymer ?
#
loop_
_entity_poly.entity_id
_entity_poly.type
_entity_poly.pdbx_seq_one_letter_code
_entity_poly.pdbx_strand_id
1 'polypeptide(L)'
;MKKIYLFLIILTSIQSSLFAQTSAEKKWVKHQFKSLSLEEKIAQLMVLRAHSNWDAKKIDSLAGLIKQYNIGGLCFFQGGPVRQAIQTNNYQRIAKTPLLITTDAEWGIGMRLDSVEMFPKQLSLGAMPNNQLVYKMGEAIAAQCKRLGIQVNYAPDVDINNNPANPVIND
;
A
#
# COMPACT_ATOMS: atom_id res chain seq x y z
N MET A 1 40.29 -7.12 25.86
CA MET A 1 39.91 -6.26 24.72
C MET A 1 39.61 -7.06 23.45
N LYS A 2 40.47 -7.96 22.96
CA LYS A 2 40.23 -8.76 21.73
C LYS A 2 38.91 -9.55 21.74
N LYS A 3 38.47 -10.11 22.87
CA LYS A 3 37.20 -10.86 23.00
C LYS A 3 35.96 -9.98 22.89
N ILE A 4 36.02 -8.71 23.30
CA ILE A 4 34.93 -7.74 23.21
C ILE A 4 34.70 -7.31 21.74
N TYR A 5 35.82 -7.10 20.99
CA TYR A 5 35.72 -6.77 19.56
C TYR A 5 35.11 -7.92 18.73
N LEU A 6 35.45 -9.17 19.06
CA LEU A 6 34.92 -10.34 18.39
C LEU A 6 33.39 -10.45 18.64
N PHE A 7 32.93 -10.18 19.86
CA PHE A 7 31.49 -10.19 20.22
C PHE A 7 30.73 -9.06 19.53
N LEU A 8 31.30 -7.85 19.42
CA LEU A 8 30.71 -6.72 18.68
C LEU A 8 30.63 -7.01 17.17
N ILE A 9 31.63 -7.65 16.57
CA ILE A 9 31.60 -8.01 15.15
C ILE A 9 30.49 -9.07 14.88
N ILE A 10 30.32 -10.04 15.78
CA ILE A 10 29.28 -11.05 15.66
C ILE A 10 27.90 -10.40 15.81
N LEU A 11 27.73 -9.45 16.72
CA LEU A 11 26.46 -8.74 16.95
C LEU A 11 26.05 -7.88 15.74
N THR A 12 27.00 -7.19 15.10
CA THR A 12 26.75 -6.39 13.90
C THR A 12 26.47 -7.24 12.65
N SER A 13 27.05 -8.43 12.54
CA SER A 13 26.79 -9.36 11.43
C SER A 13 25.39 -10.01 11.53
N ILE A 14 24.83 -10.14 12.74
CA ILE A 14 23.48 -10.67 12.94
C ILE A 14 22.40 -9.64 12.55
N GLN A 15 22.66 -8.34 12.77
CA GLN A 15 21.71 -7.28 12.41
C GLN A 15 21.57 -7.07 10.89
N SER A 16 22.63 -7.28 10.12
CA SER A 16 22.57 -7.11 8.66
C SER A 16 21.80 -8.22 7.93
N SER A 17 21.54 -9.36 8.56
CA SER A 17 20.78 -10.46 7.96
C SER A 17 19.24 -10.30 8.12
N LEU A 18 18.76 -9.38 8.96
CA LEU A 18 17.34 -9.18 9.20
C LEU A 18 16.58 -8.49 8.05
N PHE A 19 17.29 -7.83 7.13
CA PHE A 19 16.72 -7.14 5.98
C PHE A 19 17.07 -7.77 4.63
N ALA A 20 17.79 -8.88 4.63
CA ALA A 20 18.16 -9.56 3.39
C ALA A 20 17.01 -10.46 2.92
N GLN A 21 16.61 -10.31 1.64
CA GLN A 21 15.68 -11.25 1.02
C GLN A 21 16.15 -12.69 1.19
N THR A 22 15.24 -13.57 1.60
CA THR A 22 15.53 -15.00 1.69
C THR A 22 15.86 -15.60 0.33
N SER A 23 16.56 -16.73 0.33
CA SER A 23 16.87 -17.44 -0.92
C SER A 23 15.62 -17.88 -1.68
N ALA A 24 14.53 -18.16 -0.97
CA ALA A 24 13.22 -18.52 -1.53
C ALA A 24 12.57 -17.33 -2.26
N GLU A 25 12.58 -16.15 -1.65
CA GLU A 25 12.07 -14.91 -2.26
C GLU A 25 12.84 -14.55 -3.53
N LYS A 26 14.19 -14.61 -3.49
CA LYS A 26 15.04 -14.36 -4.67
C LYS A 26 14.76 -15.34 -5.81
N LYS A 27 14.55 -16.62 -5.49
CA LYS A 27 14.17 -17.64 -6.49
C LYS A 27 12.80 -17.35 -7.08
N TRP A 28 11.83 -16.98 -6.24
CA TRP A 28 10.48 -16.65 -6.68
C TRP A 28 10.49 -15.42 -7.62
N VAL A 29 11.12 -14.33 -7.22
CA VAL A 29 11.27 -13.12 -8.05
C VAL A 29 11.91 -13.44 -9.39
N LYS A 30 13.04 -14.18 -9.37
CA LYS A 30 13.74 -14.57 -10.62
C LYS A 30 12.87 -15.44 -11.52
N HIS A 31 12.10 -16.36 -10.96
CA HIS A 31 11.18 -17.21 -11.70
C HIS A 31 10.07 -16.36 -12.35
N GLN A 32 9.39 -15.50 -11.55
CA GLN A 32 8.35 -14.62 -12.08
C GLN A 32 8.89 -13.71 -13.19
N PHE A 33 10.01 -13.02 -12.96
CA PHE A 33 10.61 -12.14 -13.96
C PHE A 33 10.94 -12.85 -15.29
N LYS A 34 11.41 -14.09 -15.22
CA LYS A 34 11.73 -14.89 -16.42
C LYS A 34 10.49 -15.40 -17.15
N SER A 35 9.38 -15.62 -16.46
CA SER A 35 8.14 -16.14 -17.05
C SER A 35 7.30 -15.06 -17.75
N LEU A 36 7.58 -13.79 -17.52
CA LEU A 36 6.84 -12.67 -18.07
C LEU A 36 7.38 -12.24 -19.45
N SER A 37 6.48 -11.92 -20.38
CA SER A 37 6.83 -11.22 -21.63
C SER A 37 7.32 -9.79 -21.35
N LEU A 38 7.81 -9.10 -22.37
CA LEU A 38 8.20 -7.67 -22.21
C LEU A 38 7.00 -6.81 -21.87
N GLU A 39 5.88 -7.02 -22.54
CA GLU A 39 4.61 -6.30 -22.30
C GLU A 39 4.11 -6.53 -20.87
N GLU A 40 4.13 -7.79 -20.40
CA GLU A 40 3.76 -8.10 -19.03
C GLU A 40 4.71 -7.44 -18.01
N LYS A 41 6.02 -7.40 -18.27
CA LYS A 41 6.98 -6.70 -17.40
C LYS A 41 6.69 -5.21 -17.29
N ILE A 42 6.33 -4.58 -18.42
CA ILE A 42 5.93 -3.16 -18.44
C ILE A 42 4.61 -3.00 -17.67
N ALA A 43 3.63 -3.88 -17.91
CA ALA A 43 2.34 -3.83 -17.21
C ALA A 43 2.45 -4.06 -15.69
N GLN A 44 3.44 -4.83 -15.23
CA GLN A 44 3.72 -4.99 -13.79
C GLN A 44 4.17 -3.68 -13.09
N LEU A 45 4.57 -2.66 -13.83
CA LEU A 45 4.86 -1.32 -13.30
C LEU A 45 3.60 -0.44 -13.20
N MET A 46 2.47 -0.90 -13.75
CA MET A 46 1.23 -0.14 -13.77
C MET A 46 0.36 -0.47 -12.57
N VAL A 47 -0.04 0.57 -11.82
CA VAL A 47 -1.05 0.52 -10.76
C VAL A 47 -2.28 1.26 -11.26
N LEU A 48 -3.35 0.53 -11.51
CA LEU A 48 -4.57 1.11 -12.07
C LEU A 48 -5.53 1.56 -10.97
N ARG A 49 -6.27 2.62 -11.25
CA ARG A 49 -7.31 3.13 -10.37
C ARG A 49 -8.47 2.15 -10.28
N ALA A 50 -8.99 1.94 -9.07
CA ALA A 50 -10.17 1.11 -8.80
C ALA A 50 -11.12 1.82 -7.81
N HIS A 51 -12.41 1.56 -7.94
CA HIS A 51 -13.42 2.01 -7.00
C HIS A 51 -14.40 0.88 -6.71
N SER A 52 -14.72 0.67 -5.46
CA SER A 52 -15.67 -0.40 -5.09
C SER A 52 -17.14 0.00 -5.22
N ASN A 53 -17.43 1.21 -5.63
CA ASN A 53 -18.77 1.71 -5.98
C ASN A 53 -18.99 1.90 -7.50
N TRP A 54 -18.09 1.42 -8.33
CA TRP A 54 -18.29 1.41 -9.77
C TRP A 54 -19.45 0.51 -10.19
N ASP A 55 -20.05 0.82 -11.34
CA ASP A 55 -20.99 -0.04 -12.02
C ASP A 55 -20.34 -1.33 -12.55
N ALA A 56 -21.16 -2.33 -12.86
CA ALA A 56 -20.68 -3.62 -13.35
C ALA A 56 -19.80 -3.50 -14.60
N LYS A 57 -20.15 -2.60 -15.53
CA LYS A 57 -19.39 -2.40 -16.78
C LYS A 57 -17.96 -1.97 -16.52
N LYS A 58 -17.74 -1.05 -15.58
CA LYS A 58 -16.37 -0.60 -15.19
C LYS A 58 -15.62 -1.68 -14.44
N ILE A 59 -16.30 -2.42 -13.56
CA ILE A 59 -15.71 -3.56 -12.84
C ILE A 59 -15.25 -4.63 -13.83
N ASP A 60 -16.07 -4.98 -14.81
CA ASP A 60 -15.74 -5.98 -15.83
C ASP A 60 -14.64 -5.48 -16.77
N SER A 61 -14.64 -4.20 -17.13
CA SER A 61 -13.57 -3.58 -17.92
C SER A 61 -12.22 -3.70 -17.22
N LEU A 62 -12.16 -3.37 -15.91
CA LEU A 62 -10.94 -3.50 -15.13
C LEU A 62 -10.49 -4.96 -15.02
N ALA A 63 -11.44 -5.88 -14.81
CA ALA A 63 -11.16 -7.33 -14.80
C ALA A 63 -10.57 -7.80 -16.15
N GLY A 64 -11.05 -7.27 -17.26
CA GLY A 64 -10.51 -7.49 -18.59
C GLY A 64 -9.05 -7.05 -18.72
N LEU A 65 -8.71 -5.84 -18.25
CA LEU A 65 -7.35 -5.32 -18.26
C LEU A 65 -6.39 -6.16 -17.40
N ILE A 66 -6.84 -6.61 -16.22
CA ILE A 66 -6.04 -7.49 -15.35
C ILE A 66 -5.69 -8.80 -16.07
N LYS A 67 -6.68 -9.43 -16.70
CA LYS A 67 -6.48 -10.70 -17.44
C LYS A 67 -5.60 -10.53 -18.67
N GLN A 68 -5.83 -9.46 -19.43
CA GLN A 68 -5.17 -9.23 -20.72
C GLN A 68 -3.71 -8.85 -20.57
N TYR A 69 -3.41 -7.94 -19.65
CA TYR A 69 -2.09 -7.32 -19.54
C TYR A 69 -1.26 -7.78 -18.35
N ASN A 70 -1.86 -8.49 -17.38
CA ASN A 70 -1.18 -8.89 -16.15
C ASN A 70 -0.57 -7.69 -15.41
N ILE A 71 -1.39 -6.66 -15.14
CA ILE A 71 -0.97 -5.42 -14.46
C ILE A 71 -0.43 -5.66 -13.05
N GLY A 72 0.42 -4.76 -12.55
CA GLY A 72 1.12 -4.93 -11.27
C GLY A 72 0.26 -4.66 -10.04
N GLY A 73 -0.72 -3.76 -10.12
CA GLY A 73 -1.50 -3.42 -8.93
C GLY A 73 -2.75 -2.59 -9.19
N LEU A 74 -3.46 -2.34 -8.10
CA LEU A 74 -4.66 -1.50 -8.06
C LEU A 74 -4.53 -0.48 -6.94
N CYS A 75 -4.89 0.78 -7.22
CA CYS A 75 -5.08 1.81 -6.21
C CYS A 75 -6.58 2.04 -6.00
N PHE A 76 -7.09 1.63 -4.84
CA PHE A 76 -8.49 1.81 -4.51
C PHE A 76 -8.76 3.22 -3.98
N PHE A 77 -9.83 3.81 -4.53
CA PHE A 77 -10.42 5.07 -4.10
C PHE A 77 -11.81 4.83 -3.49
N GLN A 78 -12.84 5.58 -3.90
CA GLN A 78 -14.15 5.61 -3.27
C GLN A 78 -14.88 4.26 -3.33
N GLY A 79 -15.70 4.03 -2.30
CA GLY A 79 -16.62 2.90 -2.21
C GLY A 79 -16.91 2.49 -0.78
N GLY A 80 -17.07 1.19 -0.54
CA GLY A 80 -17.33 0.62 0.77
C GLY A 80 -16.39 -0.53 1.11
N PRO A 81 -16.08 -0.75 2.38
CA PRO A 81 -15.05 -1.71 2.80
C PRO A 81 -15.38 -3.15 2.40
N VAL A 82 -16.64 -3.57 2.58
CA VAL A 82 -17.07 -4.93 2.21
C VAL A 82 -17.02 -5.13 0.70
N ARG A 83 -17.50 -4.15 -0.07
CA ARG A 83 -17.47 -4.20 -1.54
C ARG A 83 -16.03 -4.25 -2.04
N GLN A 84 -15.12 -3.46 -1.45
CA GLN A 84 -13.70 -3.48 -1.81
C GLN A 84 -13.06 -4.83 -1.52
N ALA A 85 -13.30 -5.42 -0.35
CA ALA A 85 -12.77 -6.73 0.00
C ALA A 85 -13.23 -7.81 -1.00
N ILE A 86 -14.51 -7.82 -1.37
CA ILE A 86 -15.06 -8.74 -2.36
C ILE A 86 -14.39 -8.54 -3.73
N GLN A 87 -14.27 -7.30 -4.20
CA GLN A 87 -13.63 -6.99 -5.49
C GLN A 87 -12.15 -7.34 -5.48
N THR A 88 -11.43 -7.01 -4.41
CA THR A 88 -10.01 -7.38 -4.25
C THR A 88 -9.83 -8.89 -4.40
N ASN A 89 -10.64 -9.69 -3.71
CA ASN A 89 -10.58 -11.14 -3.80
C ASN A 89 -10.89 -11.65 -5.22
N ASN A 90 -11.85 -11.02 -5.90
CA ASN A 90 -12.19 -11.37 -7.28
C ASN A 90 -11.05 -11.05 -8.25
N TYR A 91 -10.45 -9.87 -8.13
CA TYR A 91 -9.32 -9.46 -8.97
C TYR A 91 -8.07 -10.31 -8.72
N GLN A 92 -7.76 -10.61 -7.46
CA GLN A 92 -6.66 -11.52 -7.11
C GLN A 92 -6.84 -12.92 -7.69
N ARG A 93 -8.08 -13.44 -7.73
CA ARG A 93 -8.38 -14.77 -8.27
C ARG A 93 -8.13 -14.87 -9.78
N ILE A 94 -8.34 -13.79 -10.51
CA ILE A 94 -8.17 -13.75 -11.98
C ILE A 94 -6.81 -13.26 -12.42
N ALA A 95 -6.02 -12.69 -11.52
CA ALA A 95 -4.69 -12.17 -11.81
C ALA A 95 -3.69 -13.33 -12.00
N LYS A 96 -2.86 -13.27 -13.04
CA LYS A 96 -1.76 -14.24 -13.28
C LYS A 96 -0.63 -14.05 -12.26
N THR A 97 -0.27 -12.81 -11.98
CA THR A 97 0.65 -12.43 -10.91
C THR A 97 -0.15 -11.74 -9.80
N PRO A 98 0.10 -12.02 -8.52
CA PRO A 98 -0.61 -11.35 -7.44
C PRO A 98 -0.53 -9.83 -7.55
N LEU A 99 -1.68 -9.15 -7.45
CA LEU A 99 -1.77 -7.70 -7.54
C LEU A 99 -1.30 -7.03 -6.26
N LEU A 100 -0.53 -5.96 -6.39
CA LEU A 100 -0.26 -5.04 -5.29
C LEU A 100 -1.51 -4.16 -5.07
N ILE A 101 -2.11 -4.25 -3.90
CA ILE A 101 -3.27 -3.43 -3.55
C ILE A 101 -2.80 -2.22 -2.76
N THR A 102 -3.15 -1.04 -3.25
CA THR A 102 -2.75 0.23 -2.68
C THR A 102 -3.94 1.15 -2.45
N THR A 103 -3.76 2.17 -1.67
CA THR A 103 -4.73 3.25 -1.45
C THR A 103 -3.99 4.57 -1.22
N ASP A 104 -4.72 5.66 -1.40
CA ASP A 104 -4.29 7.01 -1.04
C ASP A 104 -5.23 7.51 0.06
N ALA A 105 -4.86 7.24 1.32
CA ALA A 105 -5.71 7.44 2.49
C ALA A 105 -4.92 8.13 3.63
N GLU A 106 -4.63 9.41 3.44
CA GLU A 106 -3.78 10.22 4.28
C GLU A 106 -4.27 10.31 5.74
N TRP A 107 -5.59 10.44 5.95
CA TRP A 107 -6.21 10.43 7.28
C TRP A 107 -7.04 9.17 7.51
N GLY A 108 -6.54 8.04 7.00
CA GLY A 108 -7.14 6.72 7.17
C GLY A 108 -8.10 6.34 6.06
N ILE A 109 -8.52 5.08 6.09
CA ILE A 109 -9.34 4.48 5.03
C ILE A 109 -10.70 5.19 4.87
N GLY A 110 -11.22 5.84 5.91
CA GLY A 110 -12.43 6.65 5.86
C GLY A 110 -12.33 7.86 4.93
N MET A 111 -11.12 8.29 4.52
CA MET A 111 -10.93 9.26 3.44
C MET A 111 -11.54 8.79 2.11
N ARG A 112 -11.54 7.48 1.88
CA ARG A 112 -11.93 6.86 0.61
C ARG A 112 -13.19 6.01 0.69
N LEU A 113 -13.43 5.37 1.84
CA LEU A 113 -14.50 4.39 1.98
C LEU A 113 -15.59 4.91 2.93
N ASP A 114 -16.85 4.67 2.54
CA ASP A 114 -18.00 4.87 3.44
C ASP A 114 -17.95 3.89 4.62
N SER A 115 -18.65 4.18 5.69
CA SER A 115 -18.81 3.28 6.85
C SER A 115 -17.50 2.83 7.50
N VAL A 116 -16.46 3.68 7.44
CA VAL A 116 -15.17 3.49 8.08
C VAL A 116 -14.83 4.71 8.92
N GLU A 117 -14.22 4.49 10.09
CA GLU A 117 -13.77 5.57 10.96
C GLU A 117 -12.73 6.44 10.25
N MET A 118 -12.95 7.76 10.33
CA MET A 118 -12.02 8.78 9.84
C MET A 118 -11.17 9.31 10.98
N PHE A 119 -9.94 9.68 10.67
CA PHE A 119 -9.03 10.35 11.59
C PHE A 119 -8.88 11.84 11.23
N PRO A 120 -8.30 12.65 12.14
CA PRO A 120 -8.01 14.03 11.84
C PRO A 120 -7.01 14.20 10.68
N LYS A 121 -7.13 15.30 9.93
CA LYS A 121 -6.19 15.67 8.87
C LYS A 121 -4.83 16.09 9.48
N GLN A 122 -3.77 16.09 8.64
CA GLN A 122 -2.38 16.35 9.04
C GLN A 122 -2.18 17.67 9.76
N LEU A 123 -2.87 18.73 9.34
CA LEU A 123 -2.78 20.04 10.02
C LEU A 123 -3.19 19.94 11.49
N SER A 124 -4.28 19.24 11.77
CA SER A 124 -4.74 18.99 13.15
C SER A 124 -3.75 18.13 13.94
N LEU A 125 -3.12 17.15 13.29
CA LEU A 125 -2.09 16.31 13.91
C LEU A 125 -0.84 17.12 14.28
N GLY A 126 -0.43 18.07 13.41
CA GLY A 126 0.69 18.96 13.64
C GLY A 126 0.49 19.89 14.86
N ALA A 127 -0.76 20.19 15.21
CA ALA A 127 -1.11 20.97 16.38
C ALA A 127 -1.16 20.15 17.69
N MET A 128 -1.05 18.81 17.62
CA MET A 128 -1.16 17.95 18.80
C MET A 128 0.15 17.91 19.60
N PRO A 129 0.11 18.13 20.90
CA PRO A 129 1.32 18.12 21.74
C PRO A 129 1.81 16.68 22.04
N ASN A 130 1.00 15.66 21.77
CA ASN A 130 1.29 14.27 22.13
C ASN A 130 1.44 13.36 20.91
N ASN A 131 2.68 13.14 20.51
CA ASN A 131 3.04 12.27 19.38
C ASN A 131 2.58 10.80 19.56
N GLN A 132 2.33 10.35 20.80
CA GLN A 132 1.80 8.99 21.05
C GLN A 132 0.40 8.80 20.47
N LEU A 133 -0.40 9.85 20.40
CA LEU A 133 -1.72 9.78 19.77
C LEU A 133 -1.60 9.65 18.24
N VAL A 134 -0.63 10.35 17.65
CA VAL A 134 -0.31 10.23 16.21
C VAL A 134 0.16 8.81 15.88
N TYR A 135 1.02 8.24 16.73
CA TYR A 135 1.48 6.87 16.58
C TYR A 135 0.30 5.86 16.64
N LYS A 136 -0.59 5.99 17.62
CA LYS A 136 -1.79 5.14 17.75
C LYS A 136 -2.73 5.27 16.55
N MET A 137 -2.87 6.46 15.99
CA MET A 137 -3.60 6.65 14.73
C MET A 137 -2.95 5.84 13.60
N GLY A 138 -1.63 5.89 13.45
CA GLY A 138 -0.90 5.07 12.46
C GLY A 138 -1.13 3.57 12.65
N GLU A 139 -1.11 3.08 13.88
CA GLU A 139 -1.43 1.67 14.18
C GLU A 139 -2.87 1.31 13.77
N ALA A 140 -3.84 2.18 14.06
CA ALA A 140 -5.24 1.96 13.69
C ALA A 140 -5.43 1.94 12.17
N ILE A 141 -4.82 2.88 11.45
CA ILE A 141 -4.84 2.90 9.97
C ILE A 141 -4.19 1.63 9.40
N ALA A 142 -3.05 1.22 9.95
CA ALA A 142 -2.38 -0.02 9.53
C ALA A 142 -3.26 -1.26 9.74
N ALA A 143 -4.00 -1.32 10.85
CA ALA A 143 -4.96 -2.39 11.11
C ALA A 143 -6.12 -2.39 10.09
N GLN A 144 -6.66 -1.21 9.73
CA GLN A 144 -7.66 -1.06 8.68
C GLN A 144 -7.12 -1.55 7.31
N CYS A 145 -5.92 -1.12 6.93
CA CYS A 145 -5.26 -1.55 5.69
C CYS A 145 -5.07 -3.06 5.64
N LYS A 146 -4.55 -3.66 6.70
CA LYS A 146 -4.36 -5.11 6.81
C LYS A 146 -5.66 -5.88 6.62
N ARG A 147 -6.76 -5.42 7.23
CA ARG A 147 -8.06 -6.05 7.13
C ARG A 147 -8.63 -6.04 5.71
N LEU A 148 -8.28 -5.04 4.90
CA LEU A 148 -8.70 -4.90 3.51
C LEU A 148 -7.71 -5.48 2.50
N GLY A 149 -6.60 -6.08 2.95
CA GLY A 149 -5.56 -6.62 2.09
C GLY A 149 -4.78 -5.54 1.33
N ILE A 150 -4.68 -4.34 1.88
CA ILE A 150 -3.93 -3.22 1.33
C ILE A 150 -2.48 -3.31 1.81
N GLN A 151 -1.52 -3.36 0.88
CA GLN A 151 -0.09 -3.46 1.16
C GLN A 151 0.60 -2.10 1.24
N VAL A 152 0.09 -1.10 0.49
CA VAL A 152 0.69 0.24 0.44
C VAL A 152 -0.39 1.30 0.64
N ASN A 153 -0.16 2.22 1.57
CA ASN A 153 -0.89 3.46 1.69
C ASN A 153 0.03 4.61 1.29
N TYR A 154 -0.38 5.44 0.33
CA TYR A 154 0.35 6.64 -0.09
C TYR A 154 0.09 7.77 0.92
N ALA A 155 0.67 7.62 2.11
CA ALA A 155 0.52 8.52 3.25
C ALA A 155 1.78 8.43 4.13
N PRO A 156 2.07 9.47 4.95
CA PRO A 156 1.37 10.75 5.03
C PRO A 156 1.73 11.69 3.86
N ASP A 157 0.91 12.75 3.66
CA ASP A 157 1.35 13.90 2.87
C ASP A 157 2.51 14.60 3.61
N VAL A 158 3.58 14.89 2.89
CA VAL A 158 4.80 15.51 3.41
C VAL A 158 5.03 16.91 2.83
N ASP A 159 4.07 17.44 2.09
CA ASP A 159 4.13 18.80 1.55
C ASP A 159 4.13 19.83 2.67
N ILE A 160 4.95 20.86 2.47
CA ILE A 160 5.09 21.96 3.44
C ILE A 160 4.01 23.00 3.19
N ASN A 161 3.25 23.35 4.25
CA ASN A 161 2.26 24.43 4.20
C ASN A 161 2.95 25.80 4.25
N ASN A 162 3.55 26.22 3.13
CA ASN A 162 4.24 27.50 2.97
C ASN A 162 3.47 28.50 2.09
N ASN A 163 2.30 28.13 1.59
CA ASN A 163 1.46 28.98 0.76
C ASN A 163 0.01 28.92 1.23
N PRO A 164 -0.51 29.94 1.92
CA PRO A 164 -1.89 29.96 2.40
C PRO A 164 -2.95 29.98 1.29
N ALA A 165 -2.56 30.21 0.02
CA ALA A 165 -3.45 30.09 -1.13
C ALA A 165 -3.52 28.67 -1.70
N ASN A 166 -2.76 27.71 -1.17
CA ASN A 166 -2.85 26.33 -1.60
C ASN A 166 -4.17 25.70 -1.12
N PRO A 167 -5.07 25.28 -2.03
CA PRO A 167 -6.40 24.77 -1.64
C PRO A 167 -6.37 23.34 -1.10
N VAL A 168 -5.22 22.66 -1.15
CA VAL A 168 -5.09 21.25 -0.75
C VAL A 168 -4.35 21.12 0.58
N ILE A 169 -3.18 21.75 0.68
CA ILE A 169 -2.29 21.58 1.84
C ILE A 169 -2.72 22.45 3.02
N ASN A 170 -3.46 23.50 2.77
CA ASN A 170 -3.90 24.47 3.79
C ASN A 170 -5.21 24.07 4.52
N ASP A 171 -5.70 22.89 4.31
CA ASP A 171 -6.94 22.34 4.92
C ASP A 171 -6.68 21.65 6.28
#